data_bfd35e3ec74c8deb4f650f9e233a7f15
#
_entry.id   bfd35e3ec74c8deb4f650f9e233a7f15
#
_cell.length_a   1.000
_cell.length_b   1.000
_cell.length_c   1.000
_cell.angle_alpha   90.00
_cell.angle_beta   90.00
_cell.angle_gamma   90.00
#
_symmetry.space_group_name_H-M   'P 1'
#
loop_
_entity.id
_entity.type
_entity.pdbx_description
1 polymer ?
#
loop_
_entity_poly.entity_id
_entity_poly.type
_entity_poly.pdbx_seq_one_letter_code
_entity_poly.pdbx_strand_id
1 'polypeptide(L)'
;MQLLRFYLVLPVLLLMYSKMSAQESMSLLERKINCQIDSSTVEQILERVVEDNDLFFSFNPDILPKEKTTIQLTNVKLGDLLQSILSPDKYNIDIIDNQIIITLLEIKPIKLSGRVVEAGDGQPIPFASLTIDGETIGTMTNIDGRFDFIIPVRLGKKSVSVRCIGFETRNFTQNELRNNTIINLEPVTIHLREIKVKPIDVSDVLRNFRNNIANNYEPTTQLMVTFYRETIKRDDQYIGVWEAVMEMLKNPYSSGGTDRVRFIKGRKSNFNKTFKDLSLKIQGGPLYITTLDIVRNPETFLDPQFEHIYRYKFEPPVMYNGHLTWVIRFSRKEDVEFPCFYGKILIDTDTYALVNAEFGLDKKSLKLNGETFIRKEPHGFTTRPEGAEYSVNYRLVDGKWQFYSARTDVIFKVKQNKDNFRAEYRSVSDILVTQQYTYPKKARFGPDGLFRADDIFSDIIGQYDPEFWGNYNVIKPDDDLSKALMEIEPSVNQPDNQGLKKDNQP
;
A
#
# COMPACT_ATOMS: atom_id res chain seq x y z
N MET A 1 -13.90 37.20 58.26
CA MET A 1 -12.49 37.15 57.87
C MET A 1 -11.81 35.80 58.09
N GLN A 2 -12.51 34.73 58.43
CA GLN A 2 -11.97 33.36 58.63
C GLN A 2 -12.23 32.40 57.46
N LEU A 3 -13.16 32.67 56.59
CA LEU A 3 -13.51 31.79 55.44
C LEU A 3 -12.56 31.96 54.24
N LEU A 4 -11.79 33.05 54.12
CA LEU A 4 -10.91 33.32 52.98
C LEU A 4 -9.53 32.63 53.14
N ARG A 5 -9.17 32.17 54.35
CA ARG A 5 -7.91 31.47 54.58
C ARG A 5 -7.94 29.97 54.20
N PHE A 6 -9.13 29.36 54.16
CA PHE A 6 -9.27 27.93 53.81
C PHE A 6 -9.15 27.68 52.32
N TYR A 7 -9.51 28.63 51.46
CA TYR A 7 -9.47 28.47 49.99
C TYR A 7 -8.06 28.63 49.38
N LEU A 8 -7.13 29.19 50.12
CA LEU A 8 -5.73 29.38 49.65
C LEU A 8 -4.80 28.23 50.08
N VAL A 9 -5.14 27.50 51.14
CA VAL A 9 -4.32 26.40 51.68
C VAL A 9 -4.55 25.10 50.88
N LEU A 10 -5.76 24.86 50.40
CA LEU A 10 -6.10 23.65 49.66
C LEU A 10 -5.37 23.52 48.28
N PRO A 11 -5.30 24.58 47.44
CA PRO A 11 -4.52 24.48 46.18
C PRO A 11 -3.02 24.42 46.42
N VAL A 12 -2.50 25.02 47.53
CA VAL A 12 -1.07 24.93 47.86
C VAL A 12 -0.71 23.53 48.36
N LEU A 13 -1.57 22.87 49.10
CA LEU A 13 -1.44 21.46 49.49
C LEU A 13 -1.51 20.52 48.32
N LEU A 14 -2.44 20.73 47.34
CA LEU A 14 -2.52 19.97 46.11
C LEU A 14 -1.29 20.15 45.21
N LEU A 15 -0.74 21.37 45.14
CA LEU A 15 0.51 21.65 44.41
C LEU A 15 1.73 21.06 45.09
N MET A 16 1.74 21.01 46.43
CA MET A 16 2.82 20.33 47.18
C MET A 16 2.72 18.80 47.05
N TYR A 17 1.51 18.22 47.01
CA TYR A 17 1.31 16.79 46.80
C TYR A 17 1.73 16.36 45.38
N SER A 18 1.42 17.18 44.37
CA SER A 18 1.85 16.91 42.99
C SER A 18 3.36 17.07 42.79
N LYS A 19 4.01 17.98 43.54
CA LYS A 19 5.46 18.11 43.54
C LYS A 19 6.16 16.98 44.29
N MET A 20 5.59 16.48 45.39
CA MET A 20 6.14 15.34 46.13
C MET A 20 6.10 14.06 45.30
N SER A 21 4.96 13.73 44.67
CA SER A 21 4.89 12.53 43.83
C SER A 21 5.81 12.61 42.60
N ALA A 22 5.99 13.79 42.00
CA ALA A 22 6.93 13.96 40.88
C ALA A 22 8.40 13.85 41.33
N GLN A 23 8.71 14.23 42.58
CA GLN A 23 10.05 14.15 43.11
C GLN A 23 10.43 12.72 43.56
N GLU A 24 9.46 11.93 44.05
CA GLU A 24 9.64 10.50 44.32
C GLU A 24 9.82 9.68 43.07
N SER A 25 9.07 9.99 41.99
CA SER A 25 9.20 9.31 40.70
C SER A 25 10.58 9.54 40.06
N MET A 26 11.11 10.75 40.13
CA MET A 26 12.52 11.02 39.71
C MET A 26 13.55 10.24 40.54
N SER A 27 13.29 9.96 41.80
CA SER A 27 14.21 9.24 42.66
C SER A 27 14.38 7.76 42.29
N LEU A 28 13.35 7.12 41.79
CA LEU A 28 13.37 5.70 41.42
C LEU A 28 14.23 5.42 40.18
N LEU A 29 14.14 6.23 39.15
CA LEU A 29 14.99 6.10 37.94
C LEU A 29 16.44 6.45 38.20
N GLU A 30 16.73 7.27 39.20
CA GLU A 30 18.08 7.61 39.64
C GLU A 30 18.69 6.55 40.56
N ARG A 31 17.90 5.56 40.99
CA ARG A 31 18.37 4.47 41.86
C ARG A 31 19.45 3.66 41.13
N LYS A 32 20.56 3.45 41.78
CA LYS A 32 21.68 2.67 41.25
C LYS A 32 21.46 1.20 41.50
N ILE A 33 21.58 0.42 40.44
CA ILE A 33 21.43 -1.02 40.44
C ILE A 33 22.58 -1.74 39.77
N ASN A 34 22.74 -3.01 40.09
CA ASN A 34 23.66 -3.91 39.40
C ASN A 34 22.83 -4.89 38.57
N CYS A 35 23.20 -5.12 37.33
CA CYS A 35 22.53 -6.08 36.46
C CYS A 35 23.57 -6.82 35.60
N GLN A 36 23.72 -8.13 35.83
CA GLN A 36 24.61 -9.00 35.07
C GLN A 36 23.82 -10.22 34.63
N ILE A 37 23.47 -10.25 33.35
CA ILE A 37 22.62 -11.29 32.78
C ILE A 37 23.11 -11.63 31.35
N ASP A 38 23.30 -12.89 31.08
CA ASP A 38 23.74 -13.39 29.77
C ASP A 38 22.57 -13.93 28.96
N SER A 39 22.50 -13.55 27.68
CA SER A 39 21.60 -14.12 26.67
C SER A 39 20.12 -14.25 27.12
N SER A 40 19.54 -13.19 27.66
CA SER A 40 18.17 -13.17 28.21
C SER A 40 17.25 -12.21 27.46
N THR A 41 15.95 -12.47 27.47
CA THR A 41 14.92 -11.56 26.95
C THR A 41 14.73 -10.38 27.87
N VAL A 42 14.14 -9.29 27.37
CA VAL A 42 13.85 -8.11 28.20
C VAL A 42 12.97 -8.47 29.41
N GLU A 43 11.98 -9.35 29.23
CA GLU A 43 11.14 -9.87 30.31
C GLU A 43 11.98 -10.49 31.43
N GLN A 44 12.88 -11.44 31.10
CA GLN A 44 13.78 -12.08 32.05
C GLN A 44 14.73 -11.10 32.75
N ILE A 45 15.18 -10.04 32.05
CA ILE A 45 16.01 -9.00 32.63
C ILE A 45 15.21 -8.19 33.66
N LEU A 46 13.98 -7.80 33.35
CA LEU A 46 13.12 -7.06 34.27
C LEU A 46 12.77 -7.90 35.51
N GLU A 47 12.45 -9.18 35.33
CA GLU A 47 12.21 -10.11 36.46
C GLU A 47 13.42 -10.19 37.40
N ARG A 48 14.63 -10.28 36.86
CA ARG A 48 15.85 -10.33 37.65
C ARG A 48 16.11 -9.03 38.39
N VAL A 49 15.82 -7.88 37.76
CA VAL A 49 15.95 -6.58 38.40
C VAL A 49 14.98 -6.44 39.58
N VAL A 50 13.78 -7.01 39.49
CA VAL A 50 12.80 -7.08 40.60
C VAL A 50 13.37 -7.88 41.78
N GLU A 51 13.85 -9.11 41.51
CA GLU A 51 14.38 -10.01 42.55
C GLU A 51 15.56 -9.37 43.35
N ASP A 52 16.42 -8.66 42.63
CA ASP A 52 17.66 -8.13 43.21
C ASP A 52 17.49 -6.74 43.88
N ASN A 53 16.40 -6.00 43.64
CA ASN A 53 16.31 -4.57 43.97
C ASN A 53 15.03 -4.09 44.67
N ASP A 54 14.12 -4.97 45.07
CA ASP A 54 12.83 -4.61 45.70
C ASP A 54 12.06 -3.55 44.87
N LEU A 55 11.90 -3.82 43.58
CA LEU A 55 11.19 -3.00 42.60
C LEU A 55 9.99 -3.78 42.08
N PHE A 56 8.97 -3.06 41.60
CA PHE A 56 7.81 -3.68 40.96
C PHE A 56 7.65 -3.15 39.54
N PHE A 57 7.58 -4.08 38.55
CA PHE A 57 7.25 -3.77 37.17
C PHE A 57 5.86 -4.27 36.83
N SER A 58 5.13 -3.46 36.09
CA SER A 58 3.86 -3.84 35.47
C SER A 58 3.97 -3.66 33.98
N PHE A 59 3.82 -4.74 33.23
CA PHE A 59 3.88 -4.75 31.77
C PHE A 59 3.07 -5.91 31.20
N ASN A 60 2.67 -5.78 29.93
CA ASN A 60 2.17 -6.93 29.17
C ASN A 60 3.39 -7.62 28.50
N PRO A 61 3.66 -8.92 28.76
CA PRO A 61 4.79 -9.62 28.17
C PRO A 61 4.81 -9.62 26.63
N ASP A 62 3.63 -9.53 26.00
CA ASP A 62 3.51 -9.57 24.54
C ASP A 62 4.04 -8.31 23.85
N ILE A 63 4.15 -7.18 24.57
CA ILE A 63 4.69 -5.95 24.01
C ILE A 63 6.20 -5.87 24.06
N LEU A 64 6.86 -6.68 24.91
CA LEU A 64 8.30 -6.61 25.13
C LEU A 64 9.10 -7.27 23.97
N PRO A 65 10.34 -6.78 23.69
CA PRO A 65 11.24 -7.42 22.74
C PRO A 65 11.54 -8.87 23.12
N LYS A 66 11.39 -9.79 22.17
CA LYS A 66 11.67 -11.22 22.37
C LYS A 66 13.12 -11.60 22.03
N GLU A 67 13.90 -10.68 21.51
CA GLU A 67 15.31 -10.88 21.20
C GLU A 67 16.11 -10.96 22.50
N LYS A 68 17.10 -11.90 22.49
CA LYS A 68 17.98 -12.09 23.65
C LYS A 68 19.15 -11.12 23.57
N THR A 69 19.46 -10.48 24.70
CA THR A 69 20.61 -9.60 24.86
C THR A 69 21.43 -9.98 26.09
N THR A 70 22.69 -9.58 26.11
CA THR A 70 23.58 -9.76 27.25
C THR A 70 23.83 -8.41 27.87
N ILE A 71 23.64 -8.30 29.19
CA ILE A 71 23.85 -7.07 29.96
C ILE A 71 24.86 -7.31 31.08
N GLN A 72 25.87 -6.46 31.13
CA GLN A 72 26.88 -6.43 32.19
C GLN A 72 27.04 -5.00 32.66
N LEU A 73 26.17 -4.58 33.56
CA LEU A 73 26.13 -3.22 34.09
C LEU A 73 26.31 -3.24 35.62
N THR A 74 27.23 -2.41 36.13
CA THR A 74 27.50 -2.26 37.55
C THR A 74 27.31 -0.82 37.96
N ASN A 75 26.55 -0.59 39.02
CA ASN A 75 26.34 0.74 39.63
C ASN A 75 25.73 1.76 38.63
N VAL A 76 24.78 1.30 37.78
CA VAL A 76 24.12 2.15 36.79
C VAL A 76 22.75 2.60 37.31
N LYS A 77 22.27 3.74 36.81
CA LYS A 77 20.92 4.20 37.10
C LYS A 77 19.89 3.28 36.47
N LEU A 78 18.81 3.04 37.17
CA LEU A 78 17.71 2.23 36.64
C LEU A 78 17.15 2.81 35.32
N GLY A 79 17.07 4.14 35.21
CA GLY A 79 16.66 4.82 33.99
C GLY A 79 17.57 4.49 32.78
N ASP A 80 18.90 4.45 33.00
CA ASP A 80 19.87 4.14 31.95
C ASP A 80 19.74 2.66 31.50
N LEU A 81 19.53 1.73 32.45
CA LEU A 81 19.25 0.34 32.12
C LEU A 81 17.97 0.23 31.26
N LEU A 82 16.87 0.84 31.72
CA LEU A 82 15.62 0.76 31.00
C LEU A 82 15.73 1.33 29.58
N GLN A 83 16.43 2.46 29.40
CA GLN A 83 16.69 3.04 28.07
C GLN A 83 17.57 2.15 27.18
N SER A 84 18.45 1.33 27.79
CA SER A 84 19.31 0.42 27.03
C SER A 84 18.57 -0.82 26.50
N ILE A 85 17.50 -1.27 27.19
CA ILE A 85 16.73 -2.46 26.84
C ILE A 85 15.38 -2.14 26.19
N LEU A 86 14.85 -0.95 26.38
CA LEU A 86 13.59 -0.45 25.85
C LEU A 86 13.83 0.81 25.02
N SER A 87 13.45 0.77 23.76
CA SER A 87 13.56 1.95 22.90
C SER A 87 12.63 3.06 23.40
N PRO A 88 13.13 4.26 23.73
CA PRO A 88 12.30 5.39 24.19
C PRO A 88 11.23 5.81 23.17
N ASP A 89 11.45 5.50 21.89
CA ASP A 89 10.52 5.78 20.80
C ASP A 89 9.34 4.79 20.73
N LYS A 90 9.40 3.70 21.48
CA LYS A 90 8.38 2.64 21.47
C LYS A 90 7.67 2.46 22.80
N TYR A 91 8.32 2.79 23.89
CA TYR A 91 7.81 2.51 25.23
C TYR A 91 7.67 3.78 26.06
N ASN A 92 6.57 3.87 26.79
CA ASN A 92 6.38 4.82 27.86
C ASN A 92 6.67 4.13 29.20
N ILE A 93 7.40 4.82 30.08
CA ILE A 93 7.75 4.35 31.42
C ILE A 93 7.13 5.33 32.42
N ASP A 94 6.05 4.92 33.03
CA ASP A 94 5.38 5.67 34.07
C ASP A 94 5.75 5.10 35.45
N ILE A 95 5.83 5.94 36.47
CA ILE A 95 6.07 5.54 37.84
C ILE A 95 4.89 5.98 38.68
N ILE A 96 4.24 5.02 39.33
CA ILE A 96 3.18 5.26 40.28
C ILE A 96 3.61 4.61 41.62
N ASP A 97 3.83 5.43 42.62
CA ASP A 97 4.39 5.01 43.92
C ASP A 97 5.73 4.25 43.75
N ASN A 98 5.77 2.96 44.04
CA ASN A 98 6.96 2.11 43.91
C ASN A 98 6.85 1.15 42.70
N GLN A 99 5.88 1.38 41.79
CA GLN A 99 5.63 0.54 40.64
C GLN A 99 6.05 1.25 39.35
N ILE A 100 6.81 0.56 38.52
CA ILE A 100 7.23 1.01 37.20
C ILE A 100 6.33 0.34 36.16
N ILE A 101 5.56 1.16 35.43
CA ILE A 101 4.60 0.70 34.45
C ILE A 101 5.19 0.92 33.06
N ILE A 102 5.35 -0.18 32.32
CA ILE A 102 5.86 -0.15 30.94
C ILE A 102 4.68 -0.38 29.99
N THR A 103 4.39 0.62 29.18
CA THR A 103 3.35 0.56 28.14
C THR A 103 3.94 0.89 26.78
N LEU A 104 3.27 0.45 25.71
CA LEU A 104 3.61 0.95 24.38
C LEU A 104 3.26 2.42 24.28
N LEU A 105 4.18 3.21 23.78
CA LEU A 105 3.89 4.59 23.43
C LEU A 105 2.85 4.56 22.29
N GLU A 106 1.65 5.02 22.53
CA GLU A 106 0.65 5.25 21.48
C GLU A 106 1.08 6.44 20.62
N ILE A 107 2.09 6.23 19.78
CA ILE A 107 2.49 7.24 18.81
C ILE A 107 1.47 7.22 17.69
N LYS A 108 0.45 8.06 17.78
CA LYS A 108 -0.53 8.19 16.71
C LYS A 108 0.16 8.74 15.47
N PRO A 109 0.08 8.03 14.32
CA PRO A 109 0.70 8.52 13.10
C PRO A 109 0.05 9.83 12.64
N ILE A 110 0.78 10.60 11.89
CA ILE A 110 0.27 11.81 11.25
C ILE A 110 -0.62 11.37 10.08
N LYS A 111 -1.88 11.77 10.11
CA LYS A 111 -2.83 11.52 9.02
C LYS A 111 -3.01 12.80 8.21
N LEU A 112 -2.65 12.73 6.93
CA LEU A 112 -2.86 13.81 5.97
C LEU A 112 -3.92 13.39 4.97
N SER A 113 -4.77 14.31 4.56
CA SER A 113 -5.74 14.08 3.49
C SER A 113 -5.81 15.30 2.59
N GLY A 114 -6.16 15.10 1.32
CA GLY A 114 -6.24 16.19 0.38
C GLY A 114 -6.63 15.75 -1.02
N ARG A 115 -6.43 16.67 -1.95
CA ARG A 115 -6.70 16.48 -3.37
C ARG A 115 -5.57 17.08 -4.21
N VAL A 116 -5.12 16.33 -5.21
CA VAL A 116 -4.16 16.79 -6.21
C VAL A 116 -4.93 17.18 -7.47
N VAL A 117 -4.69 18.38 -7.98
CA VAL A 117 -5.37 18.94 -9.15
C VAL A 117 -4.36 19.60 -10.08
N GLU A 118 -4.71 19.71 -11.36
CA GLU A 118 -3.96 20.47 -12.33
C GLU A 118 -4.08 21.97 -12.03
N ALA A 119 -2.97 22.68 -12.06
CA ALA A 119 -2.95 24.12 -11.92
C ALA A 119 -3.59 24.77 -13.15
N GLY A 120 -4.47 25.74 -12.91
CA GLY A 120 -5.15 26.49 -13.95
C GLY A 120 -6.62 26.08 -14.13
N ASP A 121 -6.92 24.82 -14.42
CA ASP A 121 -8.30 24.36 -14.62
C ASP A 121 -8.91 23.59 -13.44
N GLY A 122 -8.08 23.18 -12.47
CA GLY A 122 -8.52 22.49 -11.25
C GLY A 122 -8.99 21.05 -11.49
N GLN A 123 -8.71 20.46 -12.66
CA GLN A 123 -9.07 19.07 -12.93
C GLN A 123 -8.32 18.12 -11.97
N PRO A 124 -8.97 17.03 -11.50
CA PRO A 124 -8.33 16.08 -10.64
C PRO A 124 -7.18 15.38 -11.36
N ILE A 125 -6.06 15.17 -10.65
CA ILE A 125 -4.94 14.37 -11.16
C ILE A 125 -5.03 12.99 -10.51
N PRO A 126 -5.51 11.97 -11.25
CA PRO A 126 -5.54 10.59 -10.75
C PRO A 126 -4.15 9.98 -10.72
N PHE A 127 -3.96 9.05 -9.79
CA PHE A 127 -2.76 8.23 -9.66
C PHE A 127 -1.45 9.01 -9.43
N ALA A 128 -1.54 10.26 -8.96
CA ALA A 128 -0.39 11.01 -8.50
C ALA A 128 0.22 10.33 -7.26
N SER A 129 1.52 10.13 -7.28
CA SER A 129 2.28 9.50 -6.19
C SER A 129 2.63 10.54 -5.13
N LEU A 130 2.39 10.20 -3.86
CA LEU A 130 2.85 10.96 -2.69
C LEU A 130 3.82 10.08 -1.90
N THR A 131 5.07 10.53 -1.74
CA THR A 131 6.12 9.76 -1.07
C THR A 131 6.91 10.63 -0.10
N ILE A 132 7.39 10.05 0.98
CA ILE A 132 8.30 10.73 1.91
C ILE A 132 9.71 10.71 1.31
N ASP A 133 10.36 11.87 1.24
CA ASP A 133 11.67 12.00 0.63
C ASP A 133 12.73 11.15 1.33
N GLY A 134 13.47 10.35 0.55
CA GLY A 134 14.46 9.41 1.06
C GLY A 134 13.86 8.22 1.81
N GLU A 135 12.57 7.96 1.65
CA GLU A 135 11.89 6.81 2.24
C GLU A 135 11.10 6.01 1.20
N THR A 136 10.80 4.76 1.54
CA THR A 136 10.00 3.89 0.69
C THR A 136 8.49 3.99 0.98
N ILE A 137 8.09 4.84 1.93
CA ILE A 137 6.69 5.01 2.34
C ILE A 137 5.98 5.97 1.42
N GLY A 138 4.80 5.57 0.94
CA GLY A 138 4.00 6.39 0.04
C GLY A 138 2.55 5.95 -0.06
N THR A 139 1.79 6.79 -0.76
CA THR A 139 0.40 6.57 -1.16
C THR A 139 0.18 7.13 -2.57
N MET A 140 -1.04 7.03 -3.07
CA MET A 140 -1.43 7.47 -4.41
C MET A 140 -2.82 8.10 -4.38
N THR A 141 -3.07 9.09 -5.24
CA THR A 141 -4.41 9.63 -5.42
C THR A 141 -5.33 8.63 -6.13
N ASN A 142 -6.61 8.66 -5.77
CA ASN A 142 -7.65 7.94 -6.49
C ASN A 142 -8.03 8.66 -7.80
N ILE A 143 -9.06 8.19 -8.50
CA ILE A 143 -9.51 8.78 -9.78
C ILE A 143 -10.01 10.22 -9.64
N ASP A 144 -10.51 10.62 -8.45
CA ASP A 144 -10.94 12.00 -8.14
C ASP A 144 -9.78 12.90 -7.69
N GLY A 145 -8.53 12.43 -7.79
CA GLY A 145 -7.35 13.13 -7.32
C GLY A 145 -7.20 13.17 -5.79
N ARG A 146 -8.04 12.46 -5.01
CA ARG A 146 -8.03 12.47 -3.55
C ARG A 146 -7.08 11.46 -2.97
N PHE A 147 -6.50 11.79 -1.82
CA PHE A 147 -5.59 10.89 -1.08
C PHE A 147 -5.84 10.95 0.42
N ASP A 148 -5.48 9.85 1.09
CA ASP A 148 -5.18 9.78 2.51
C ASP A 148 -3.75 9.25 2.65
N PHE A 149 -2.92 9.89 3.50
CA PHE A 149 -1.54 9.53 3.70
C PHE A 149 -1.23 9.44 5.19
N ILE A 150 -0.81 8.27 5.61
CA ILE A 150 -0.44 7.95 6.99
C ILE A 150 1.09 7.95 7.09
N ILE A 151 1.62 8.86 7.89
CA ILE A 151 3.05 9.10 8.06
C ILE A 151 3.47 8.73 9.48
N PRO A 152 4.45 7.83 9.66
CA PRO A 152 5.03 7.56 10.97
C PRO A 152 5.59 8.84 11.61
N VAL A 153 5.32 9.08 12.89
CA VAL A 153 5.73 10.32 13.58
C VAL A 153 7.23 10.59 13.49
N ARG A 154 8.05 9.54 13.55
CA ARG A 154 9.52 9.65 13.38
C ARG A 154 9.94 10.32 12.06
N LEU A 155 9.09 10.31 11.07
CA LEU A 155 9.31 10.92 9.75
C LEU A 155 8.63 12.28 9.61
N GLY A 156 8.02 12.79 10.67
CA GLY A 156 7.23 14.02 10.69
C GLY A 156 7.97 15.32 10.31
N LYS A 157 9.30 15.27 10.22
CA LYS A 157 10.14 16.40 9.78
C LYS A 157 10.59 16.28 8.31
N LYS A 158 10.38 15.13 7.67
CA LYS A 158 10.76 14.92 6.27
C LYS A 158 9.73 15.52 5.31
N SER A 159 10.19 15.91 4.14
CA SER A 159 9.32 16.43 3.07
C SER A 159 8.51 15.31 2.42
N VAL A 160 7.37 15.66 1.86
CA VAL A 160 6.55 14.81 1.02
C VAL A 160 6.65 15.31 -0.42
N SER A 161 7.08 14.44 -1.31
CA SER A 161 7.11 14.70 -2.75
C SER A 161 5.82 14.24 -3.40
N VAL A 162 5.22 15.09 -4.21
CA VAL A 162 4.03 14.79 -5.02
C VAL A 162 4.43 14.79 -6.49
N ARG A 163 4.17 13.68 -7.19
CA ARG A 163 4.64 13.42 -8.56
C ARG A 163 3.56 12.81 -9.43
N CYS A 164 3.48 13.28 -10.67
CA CYS A 164 2.68 12.66 -11.71
C CYS A 164 3.39 12.80 -13.06
N ILE A 165 3.16 11.86 -13.98
CA ILE A 165 3.70 11.91 -15.34
C ILE A 165 3.18 13.15 -16.04
N GLY A 166 4.08 13.92 -16.66
CA GLY A 166 3.73 15.15 -17.37
C GLY A 166 3.54 16.39 -16.49
N PHE A 167 3.79 16.28 -15.18
CA PHE A 167 3.68 17.38 -14.22
C PHE A 167 5.00 17.65 -13.50
N GLU A 168 5.19 18.86 -13.04
CA GLU A 168 6.32 19.24 -12.19
C GLU A 168 6.19 18.56 -10.82
N THR A 169 7.31 18.01 -10.33
CA THR A 169 7.37 17.49 -8.98
C THR A 169 7.29 18.62 -7.96
N ARG A 170 6.40 18.50 -6.98
CA ARG A 170 6.33 19.45 -5.88
C ARG A 170 6.65 18.77 -4.55
N ASN A 171 7.45 19.47 -3.74
CA ASN A 171 7.83 19.04 -2.42
C ASN A 171 7.18 19.92 -1.36
N PHE A 172 6.65 19.29 -0.33
CA PHE A 172 5.94 19.96 0.76
C PHE A 172 6.52 19.53 2.10
N THR A 173 6.66 20.45 3.02
CA THR A 173 6.81 20.11 4.44
C THR A 173 5.47 19.60 4.97
N GLN A 174 5.48 18.79 6.01
CA GLN A 174 4.22 18.30 6.59
C GLN A 174 3.34 19.41 7.18
N ASN A 175 3.95 20.52 7.61
CA ASN A 175 3.20 21.69 8.10
C ASN A 175 2.40 22.38 6.98
N GLU A 176 2.84 22.28 5.73
CA GLU A 176 2.12 22.80 4.57
C GLU A 176 0.98 21.89 4.15
N LEU A 177 1.10 20.57 4.42
CA LEU A 177 0.08 19.57 4.12
C LEU A 177 -0.88 19.40 5.31
N ARG A 178 -1.83 20.31 5.47
CA ARG A 178 -2.92 20.18 6.44
C ARG A 178 -4.01 19.26 5.88
N ASN A 179 -4.91 18.79 6.76
CA ASN A 179 -6.07 18.01 6.32
C ASN A 179 -6.89 18.82 5.28
N ASN A 180 -7.33 18.15 4.23
CA ASN A 180 -8.07 18.70 3.08
C ASN A 180 -7.27 19.72 2.26
N THR A 181 -5.95 19.62 2.20
CA THR A 181 -5.10 20.46 1.35
C THR A 181 -5.36 20.19 -0.14
N ILE A 182 -5.50 21.27 -0.92
CA ILE A 182 -5.50 21.18 -2.38
C ILE A 182 -4.07 21.41 -2.86
N ILE A 183 -3.53 20.43 -3.59
CA ILE A 183 -2.19 20.48 -4.18
C ILE A 183 -2.33 20.71 -5.68
N ASN A 184 -1.85 21.87 -6.15
CA ASN A 184 -1.83 22.18 -7.56
C ASN A 184 -0.50 21.71 -8.16
N LEU A 185 -0.54 20.90 -9.22
CA LEU A 185 0.63 20.54 -10.02
C LEU A 185 0.59 21.28 -11.35
N GLU A 186 1.71 21.88 -11.72
CA GLU A 186 1.90 22.53 -13.01
C GLU A 186 2.22 21.49 -14.09
N PRO A 187 1.56 21.51 -15.26
CA PRO A 187 1.96 20.68 -16.37
C PRO A 187 3.34 21.09 -16.89
N VAL A 188 4.19 20.13 -17.18
CA VAL A 188 5.51 20.40 -17.77
C VAL A 188 5.35 20.69 -19.25
N THR A 189 5.77 21.89 -19.69
CA THR A 189 5.87 22.23 -21.10
C THR A 189 7.30 21.97 -21.59
N ILE A 190 7.46 21.00 -22.48
CA ILE A 190 8.76 20.70 -23.09
C ILE A 190 8.90 21.51 -24.40
N HIS A 191 9.82 22.46 -24.43
CA HIS A 191 10.15 23.21 -25.63
C HIS A 191 11.05 22.37 -26.55
N LEU A 192 10.50 21.77 -27.60
CA LEU A 192 11.19 20.89 -28.55
C LEU A 192 12.40 21.53 -29.27
N ARG A 193 12.59 22.85 -29.17
CA ARG A 193 13.71 23.57 -29.80
C ARG A 193 15.08 23.30 -29.16
N GLU A 194 15.12 22.79 -27.94
CA GLU A 194 16.38 22.55 -27.19
C GLU A 194 16.86 21.10 -27.24
N ILE A 195 16.00 20.18 -27.68
CA ILE A 195 16.36 18.74 -27.72
C ILE A 195 16.93 18.40 -29.10
N LYS A 196 18.24 18.47 -29.24
CA LYS A 196 18.98 17.80 -30.35
C LYS A 196 18.97 16.29 -30.06
N VAL A 197 17.86 15.63 -30.27
CA VAL A 197 17.78 14.17 -30.22
C VAL A 197 18.52 13.69 -31.47
N LYS A 198 19.64 12.97 -31.31
CA LYS A 198 20.19 12.17 -32.40
C LYS A 198 19.09 11.24 -32.89
N PRO A 199 18.93 11.02 -34.20
CA PRO A 199 17.95 10.04 -34.68
C PRO A 199 18.30 8.68 -34.05
N ILE A 200 17.52 8.24 -33.10
CA ILE A 200 17.65 6.94 -32.45
C ILE A 200 16.50 6.07 -32.95
N ASP A 201 16.78 4.82 -33.24
CA ASP A 201 15.78 3.86 -33.61
C ASP A 201 15.09 3.31 -32.33
N VAL A 202 13.78 3.05 -32.39
CA VAL A 202 13.05 2.41 -31.30
C VAL A 202 13.66 1.06 -30.95
N SER A 203 14.08 0.27 -31.92
CA SER A 203 14.76 -1.02 -31.70
C SER A 203 16.06 -0.88 -30.88
N ASP A 204 16.78 0.22 -31.08
CA ASP A 204 17.98 0.53 -30.28
C ASP A 204 17.61 0.89 -28.83
N VAL A 205 16.54 1.66 -28.64
CA VAL A 205 16.04 1.99 -27.29
C VAL A 205 15.60 0.74 -26.55
N LEU A 206 14.82 -0.13 -27.19
CA LEU A 206 14.33 -1.39 -26.60
C LEU A 206 15.50 -2.35 -26.30
N ARG A 207 16.49 -2.42 -27.18
CA ARG A 207 17.69 -3.22 -26.94
C ARG A 207 18.48 -2.70 -25.72
N ASN A 208 18.68 -1.38 -25.63
CA ASN A 208 19.37 -0.75 -24.51
C ASN A 208 18.59 -0.91 -23.22
N PHE A 209 17.24 -0.79 -23.24
CA PHE A 209 16.40 -1.11 -22.10
C PHE A 209 16.71 -2.53 -21.56
N ARG A 210 16.63 -3.55 -22.40
CA ARG A 210 16.89 -4.95 -22.01
C ARG A 210 18.29 -5.16 -21.46
N ASN A 211 19.29 -4.56 -22.08
CA ASN A 211 20.70 -4.70 -21.67
C ASN A 211 21.00 -4.02 -20.32
N ASN A 212 20.20 -3.02 -19.94
CA ASN A 212 20.41 -2.25 -18.71
C ASN A 212 19.47 -2.64 -17.56
N ILE A 213 18.65 -3.69 -17.69
CA ILE A 213 17.73 -4.12 -16.61
C ILE A 213 18.50 -4.37 -15.30
N ALA A 214 19.62 -5.11 -15.35
CA ALA A 214 20.42 -5.42 -14.17
C ALA A 214 21.04 -4.17 -13.51
N ASN A 215 21.31 -3.12 -14.28
CA ASN A 215 21.89 -1.87 -13.80
C ASN A 215 20.82 -0.92 -13.24
N ASN A 216 19.65 -0.92 -13.84
CA ASN A 216 18.59 0.07 -13.55
C ASN A 216 17.65 -0.36 -12.43
N TYR A 217 17.45 -1.67 -12.26
CA TYR A 217 16.44 -2.17 -11.32
C TYR A 217 17.07 -2.82 -10.09
N GLU A 218 16.27 -2.97 -9.05
CA GLU A 218 16.70 -3.46 -7.73
C GLU A 218 17.36 -4.86 -7.81
N PRO A 219 18.63 -4.98 -7.39
CA PRO A 219 19.37 -6.24 -7.49
C PRO A 219 19.18 -7.18 -6.29
N THR A 220 18.45 -6.75 -5.26
CA THR A 220 18.26 -7.53 -4.03
C THR A 220 16.80 -7.93 -3.82
N THR A 221 16.57 -8.99 -3.04
CA THR A 221 15.20 -9.37 -2.66
C THR A 221 14.59 -8.30 -1.76
N GLN A 222 13.38 -7.88 -2.08
CA GLN A 222 12.64 -6.88 -1.34
C GLN A 222 11.39 -7.47 -0.70
N LEU A 223 11.04 -7.01 0.49
CA LEU A 223 9.74 -7.21 1.10
C LEU A 223 8.93 -5.93 0.92
N MET A 224 7.85 -6.02 0.16
CA MET A 224 6.97 -4.89 -0.13
C MET A 224 5.65 -5.06 0.61
N VAL A 225 5.26 -4.06 1.40
CA VAL A 225 3.88 -3.96 1.90
C VAL A 225 3.04 -3.33 0.80
N THR A 226 1.97 -4.01 0.40
CA THR A 226 1.13 -3.61 -0.72
C THR A 226 -0.32 -3.48 -0.29
N PHE A 227 -1.01 -2.51 -0.83
CA PHE A 227 -2.46 -2.44 -0.82
C PHE A 227 -2.99 -2.98 -2.15
N TYR A 228 -4.01 -3.83 -2.08
CA TYR A 228 -4.72 -4.36 -3.23
C TYR A 228 -6.21 -4.09 -3.10
N ARG A 229 -6.84 -3.63 -4.18
CA ARG A 229 -8.28 -3.48 -4.29
C ARG A 229 -8.77 -4.10 -5.58
N GLU A 230 -9.85 -4.86 -5.50
CA GLU A 230 -10.61 -5.35 -6.63
C GLU A 230 -12.05 -4.88 -6.49
N THR A 231 -12.60 -4.31 -7.55
CA THR A 231 -13.99 -3.86 -7.60
C THR A 231 -14.68 -4.46 -8.83
N ILE A 232 -15.95 -4.80 -8.68
CA ILE A 232 -16.79 -5.21 -9.79
C ILE A 232 -18.01 -4.30 -9.86
N LYS A 233 -18.23 -3.72 -11.03
CA LYS A 233 -19.46 -3.00 -11.38
C LYS A 233 -20.29 -3.83 -12.35
N ARG A 234 -21.61 -3.66 -12.29
CA ARG A 234 -22.55 -4.09 -13.30
C ARG A 234 -23.38 -2.89 -13.73
N ASP A 235 -23.37 -2.58 -15.03
CA ASP A 235 -24.11 -1.43 -15.59
C ASP A 235 -23.83 -0.16 -14.75
N ASP A 236 -22.54 0.14 -14.47
CA ASP A 236 -22.03 1.23 -13.65
C ASP A 236 -22.34 1.19 -12.14
N GLN A 237 -23.08 0.21 -11.65
CA GLN A 237 -23.33 0.05 -10.21
C GLN A 237 -22.34 -0.91 -9.57
N TYR A 238 -21.74 -0.53 -8.45
CA TYR A 238 -20.88 -1.44 -7.68
C TYR A 238 -21.69 -2.63 -7.17
N ILE A 239 -21.16 -3.83 -7.39
CA ILE A 239 -21.74 -5.09 -6.88
C ILE A 239 -20.82 -5.80 -5.90
N GLY A 240 -19.54 -5.42 -5.86
CA GLY A 240 -18.58 -5.94 -4.91
C GLY A 240 -17.30 -5.12 -4.84
N VAL A 241 -16.70 -5.11 -3.67
CA VAL A 241 -15.36 -4.60 -3.42
C VAL A 241 -14.63 -5.55 -2.48
N TRP A 242 -13.39 -5.82 -2.81
CA TRP A 242 -12.46 -6.65 -2.04
C TRP A 242 -11.16 -5.91 -1.90
N GLU A 243 -10.67 -5.78 -0.68
CA GLU A 243 -9.45 -5.04 -0.37
C GLU A 243 -8.55 -5.85 0.56
N ALA A 244 -7.25 -5.76 0.37
CA ALA A 244 -6.27 -6.37 1.26
C ALA A 244 -5.00 -5.53 1.39
N VAL A 245 -4.38 -5.64 2.57
CA VAL A 245 -2.96 -5.35 2.76
C VAL A 245 -2.20 -6.67 2.77
N MET A 246 -1.12 -6.72 2.04
CA MET A 246 -0.34 -7.94 1.81
C MET A 246 1.16 -7.65 1.87
N GLU A 247 1.94 -8.67 2.12
CA GLU A 247 3.37 -8.67 1.88
C GLU A 247 3.68 -9.36 0.55
N MET A 248 4.42 -8.68 -0.30
CA MET A 248 4.96 -9.25 -1.53
C MET A 248 6.47 -9.41 -1.39
N LEU A 249 6.95 -10.66 -1.44
CA LEU A 249 8.36 -10.95 -1.55
C LEU A 249 8.76 -10.87 -3.02
N LYS A 250 9.40 -9.77 -3.36
CA LYS A 250 9.87 -9.47 -4.70
C LYS A 250 11.28 -9.97 -4.88
N ASN A 251 11.49 -10.88 -5.83
CA ASN A 251 12.83 -11.36 -6.14
C ASN A 251 13.62 -10.32 -6.96
N PRO A 252 14.97 -10.38 -6.98
CA PRO A 252 15.79 -9.51 -7.83
C PRO A 252 15.41 -9.60 -9.31
N TYR A 253 15.48 -8.51 -10.03
CA TYR A 253 15.21 -8.50 -11.48
C TYR A 253 16.18 -9.36 -12.30
N SER A 254 17.35 -9.64 -11.76
CA SER A 254 18.37 -10.54 -12.36
C SER A 254 18.10 -12.03 -12.11
N SER A 255 17.08 -12.40 -11.33
CA SER A 255 16.80 -13.80 -10.98
C SER A 255 15.52 -14.32 -11.65
N GLY A 256 15.48 -15.61 -11.96
CA GLY A 256 14.31 -16.27 -12.58
C GLY A 256 13.21 -16.73 -11.58
N GLY A 257 13.28 -16.38 -10.30
CA GLY A 257 12.29 -16.82 -9.30
C GLY A 257 10.93 -16.12 -9.44
N THR A 258 9.84 -16.75 -9.04
CA THR A 258 8.50 -16.15 -8.96
C THR A 258 8.35 -15.34 -7.68
N ASP A 259 7.66 -14.21 -7.76
CA ASP A 259 7.30 -13.41 -6.60
C ASP A 259 6.26 -14.16 -5.75
N ARG A 260 6.26 -13.93 -4.45
CA ARG A 260 5.33 -14.56 -3.51
C ARG A 260 4.53 -13.50 -2.78
N VAL A 261 3.24 -13.74 -2.61
CA VAL A 261 2.33 -12.82 -1.92
C VAL A 261 1.79 -13.51 -0.69
N ARG A 262 1.82 -12.81 0.44
CA ARG A 262 1.26 -13.25 1.71
C ARG A 262 0.20 -12.27 2.19
N PHE A 263 -0.95 -12.80 2.54
CA PHE A 263 -2.05 -12.04 3.09
C PHE A 263 -1.74 -11.58 4.54
N ILE A 264 -1.99 -10.30 4.83
CA ILE A 264 -1.92 -9.75 6.18
C ILE A 264 -3.33 -9.57 6.72
N LYS A 265 -4.13 -8.74 6.05
CA LYS A 265 -5.53 -8.51 6.41
C LYS A 265 -6.32 -7.99 5.21
N GLY A 266 -7.62 -8.22 5.21
CA GLY A 266 -8.48 -7.78 4.13
C GLY A 266 -9.93 -7.71 4.54
N ARG A 267 -10.70 -6.97 3.76
CA ARG A 267 -12.14 -6.78 3.96
C ARG A 267 -12.87 -6.87 2.64
N LYS A 268 -14.14 -7.24 2.70
CA LYS A 268 -15.02 -7.31 1.52
C LYS A 268 -16.38 -6.71 1.81
N SER A 269 -16.99 -6.16 0.78
CA SER A 269 -18.37 -5.71 0.75
C SER A 269 -19.07 -6.23 -0.49
N ASN A 270 -20.20 -6.87 -0.30
CA ASN A 270 -21.09 -7.29 -1.39
C ASN A 270 -22.34 -6.43 -1.34
N PHE A 271 -22.53 -5.60 -2.35
CA PHE A 271 -23.63 -4.60 -2.39
C PHE A 271 -25.00 -5.19 -2.75
N ASN A 272 -25.03 -6.41 -3.28
CA ASN A 272 -26.31 -6.97 -3.73
C ASN A 272 -26.49 -8.43 -3.29
N LYS A 273 -27.47 -8.65 -2.40
CA LYS A 273 -27.85 -10.00 -1.93
C LYS A 273 -28.51 -10.85 -3.03
N THR A 274 -28.99 -10.23 -4.11
CA THR A 274 -29.71 -10.88 -5.19
C THR A 274 -28.80 -11.62 -6.19
N PHE A 275 -27.48 -11.37 -6.13
CA PHE A 275 -26.48 -11.94 -7.05
C PHE A 275 -25.82 -13.21 -6.56
N LYS A 276 -26.50 -14.02 -5.74
CA LYS A 276 -25.97 -15.33 -5.32
C LYS A 276 -25.67 -16.28 -6.50
N ASP A 277 -26.25 -16.04 -7.66
CA ASP A 277 -26.18 -16.97 -8.78
C ASP A 277 -25.12 -16.64 -9.84
N LEU A 278 -24.56 -15.42 -9.87
CA LEU A 278 -23.56 -15.05 -10.85
C LEU A 278 -22.17 -14.95 -10.21
N SER A 279 -21.61 -16.07 -9.80
CA SER A 279 -20.19 -16.13 -9.43
C SER A 279 -19.32 -16.11 -10.68
N LEU A 280 -19.23 -14.94 -11.34
CA LEU A 280 -18.24 -14.72 -12.36
C LEU A 280 -16.87 -14.71 -11.68
N LYS A 281 -16.15 -15.81 -11.79
CA LYS A 281 -14.79 -15.91 -11.26
C LYS A 281 -13.83 -15.46 -12.36
N ILE A 282 -13.49 -14.19 -12.29
CA ILE A 282 -12.50 -13.60 -13.19
C ILE A 282 -11.12 -14.13 -12.78
N GLN A 283 -10.29 -14.44 -13.77
CA GLN A 283 -8.91 -14.77 -13.52
C GLN A 283 -8.17 -13.50 -13.11
N GLY A 284 -7.93 -13.35 -11.83
CA GLY A 284 -7.36 -12.14 -11.23
C GLY A 284 -6.82 -12.45 -9.85
N GLY A 285 -6.84 -11.44 -9.03
CA GLY A 285 -6.37 -11.52 -7.64
C GLY A 285 -4.93 -11.05 -7.47
N PRO A 286 -4.50 -11.01 -6.20
CA PRO A 286 -3.23 -10.38 -5.84
C PRO A 286 -2.00 -11.00 -6.48
N LEU A 287 -2.01 -12.31 -6.75
CA LEU A 287 -0.85 -12.96 -7.38
C LEU A 287 -0.78 -12.65 -8.87
N TYR A 288 -1.94 -12.58 -9.55
CA TYR A 288 -1.99 -12.28 -10.97
C TYR A 288 -1.51 -10.85 -11.28
N ILE A 289 -1.94 -9.85 -10.49
CA ILE A 289 -1.57 -8.46 -10.73
C ILE A 289 -0.05 -8.22 -10.56
N THR A 290 0.66 -9.07 -9.79
CA THR A 290 2.13 -8.99 -9.68
C THR A 290 2.84 -9.37 -10.98
N THR A 291 2.18 -10.15 -11.85
CA THR A 291 2.75 -10.53 -13.17
C THR A 291 2.78 -9.36 -14.14
N LEU A 292 2.04 -8.27 -13.86
CA LEU A 292 2.11 -7.02 -14.63
C LEU A 292 3.43 -6.25 -14.43
N ASP A 293 4.32 -6.72 -13.58
CA ASP A 293 5.71 -6.25 -13.64
C ASP A 293 6.36 -6.74 -14.94
N ILE A 294 6.11 -5.98 -16.02
CA ILE A 294 6.52 -6.32 -17.38
C ILE A 294 8.03 -6.19 -17.63
N VAL A 295 8.78 -5.57 -16.73
CA VAL A 295 10.25 -5.62 -16.75
C VAL A 295 10.75 -7.02 -16.39
N ARG A 296 10.04 -7.67 -15.45
CA ARG A 296 10.35 -9.02 -15.01
C ARG A 296 9.69 -10.08 -15.87
N ASN A 297 8.44 -9.83 -16.27
CA ASN A 297 7.61 -10.71 -17.10
C ASN A 297 7.30 -9.98 -18.42
N PRO A 298 8.25 -9.91 -19.36
CA PRO A 298 8.10 -9.09 -20.54
C PRO A 298 6.92 -9.59 -21.40
N GLU A 299 6.02 -8.67 -21.70
CA GLU A 299 4.96 -8.89 -22.67
C GLU A 299 5.51 -8.87 -24.09
N THR A 300 4.74 -9.39 -25.05
CA THR A 300 5.17 -9.57 -26.44
C THR A 300 5.72 -8.31 -27.09
N PHE A 301 5.23 -7.12 -26.71
CA PHE A 301 5.74 -5.84 -27.22
C PHE A 301 7.11 -5.42 -26.66
N LEU A 302 7.63 -6.11 -25.64
CA LEU A 302 8.97 -5.92 -25.08
C LEU A 302 9.91 -7.08 -25.41
N ASP A 303 9.37 -8.22 -25.84
CA ASP A 303 10.13 -9.42 -26.19
C ASP A 303 10.73 -9.26 -27.60
N PRO A 304 12.06 -9.39 -27.78
CA PRO A 304 12.71 -9.26 -29.07
C PRO A 304 12.22 -10.28 -30.13
N GLN A 305 11.70 -11.43 -29.70
CA GLN A 305 11.16 -12.44 -30.62
C GLN A 305 9.91 -11.95 -31.34
N PHE A 306 9.16 -11.05 -30.72
CA PHE A 306 7.89 -10.52 -31.24
C PHE A 306 8.00 -9.09 -31.81
N GLU A 307 9.16 -8.42 -31.76
CA GLU A 307 9.28 -7.05 -32.29
C GLU A 307 8.81 -6.95 -33.75
N HIS A 308 9.01 -8.00 -34.55
CA HIS A 308 8.64 -8.03 -35.95
C HIS A 308 7.14 -7.93 -36.22
N ILE A 309 6.28 -8.26 -35.25
CA ILE A 309 4.82 -8.19 -35.39
C ILE A 309 4.23 -6.85 -34.95
N TYR A 310 5.06 -5.98 -34.33
CA TYR A 310 4.65 -4.66 -33.85
C TYR A 310 5.12 -3.54 -34.76
N ARG A 311 4.33 -2.46 -34.78
CA ARG A 311 4.71 -1.14 -35.30
C ARG A 311 4.95 -0.22 -34.11
N TYR A 312 6.13 0.37 -34.03
CA TYR A 312 6.52 1.33 -32.99
C TYR A 312 6.65 2.72 -33.58
N LYS A 313 6.31 3.75 -32.76
CA LYS A 313 6.43 5.15 -33.13
C LYS A 313 6.74 5.99 -31.92
N PHE A 314 7.70 6.91 -32.03
CA PHE A 314 7.93 7.93 -31.03
C PHE A 314 6.77 8.94 -31.03
N GLU A 315 6.34 9.32 -29.84
CA GLU A 315 5.48 10.47 -29.55
C GLU A 315 6.28 11.56 -28.85
N PRO A 316 5.75 12.78 -28.66
CA PRO A 316 6.42 13.83 -27.91
C PRO A 316 6.87 13.30 -26.54
N PRO A 317 8.13 13.54 -26.14
CA PRO A 317 8.64 13.08 -24.86
C PRO A 317 7.91 13.77 -23.71
N VAL A 318 7.96 13.15 -22.51
CA VAL A 318 7.38 13.73 -21.30
C VAL A 318 8.40 13.70 -20.17
N MET A 319 8.19 14.58 -19.18
CA MET A 319 8.97 14.54 -17.94
C MET A 319 8.31 13.61 -16.93
N TYR A 320 9.10 12.82 -16.25
CA TYR A 320 8.68 12.04 -15.10
C TYR A 320 9.76 12.04 -14.03
N ASN A 321 9.42 12.48 -12.83
CA ASN A 321 10.34 12.53 -11.69
C ASN A 321 11.65 13.30 -11.98
N GLY A 322 11.60 14.37 -12.78
CA GLY A 322 12.75 15.15 -13.19
C GLY A 322 13.57 14.54 -14.33
N HIS A 323 13.18 13.37 -14.84
CA HIS A 323 13.80 12.67 -15.96
C HIS A 323 13.01 12.87 -17.24
N LEU A 324 13.71 13.14 -18.35
CA LEU A 324 13.11 13.14 -19.68
C LEU A 324 12.86 11.70 -20.10
N THR A 325 11.68 11.40 -20.65
CA THR A 325 11.32 10.05 -21.09
C THR A 325 10.89 10.05 -22.54
N TRP A 326 11.37 9.10 -23.33
CA TRP A 326 10.78 8.78 -24.62
C TRP A 326 9.41 8.16 -24.40
N VAL A 327 8.41 8.63 -25.13
CA VAL A 327 7.11 7.99 -25.26
C VAL A 327 7.11 7.18 -26.55
N ILE A 328 7.00 5.88 -26.43
CA ILE A 328 6.99 4.96 -27.56
C ILE A 328 5.62 4.31 -27.62
N ARG A 329 4.82 4.69 -28.63
CA ARG A 329 3.56 4.02 -28.94
C ARG A 329 3.81 2.76 -29.72
N PHE A 330 3.06 1.72 -29.45
CA PHE A 330 3.12 0.46 -30.18
C PHE A 330 1.72 -0.06 -30.52
N SER A 331 1.63 -0.79 -31.63
CA SER A 331 0.40 -1.44 -32.10
C SER A 331 0.75 -2.61 -33.01
N ARG A 332 -0.16 -3.55 -33.15
CA ARG A 332 -0.04 -4.67 -34.05
C ARG A 332 0.08 -4.22 -35.52
N LYS A 333 0.90 -4.91 -36.35
CA LYS A 333 0.88 -4.77 -37.80
C LYS A 333 -0.38 -5.39 -38.41
N GLU A 334 -0.84 -4.89 -39.55
CA GLU A 334 -2.15 -5.23 -40.12
C GLU A 334 -2.33 -6.70 -40.47
N ASP A 335 -1.28 -7.35 -40.98
CA ASP A 335 -1.24 -8.74 -41.46
C ASP A 335 -1.02 -9.78 -40.37
N VAL A 336 -0.94 -9.38 -39.11
CA VAL A 336 -0.68 -10.27 -37.97
C VAL A 336 -1.98 -10.87 -37.44
N GLU A 337 -2.04 -12.21 -37.34
CA GLU A 337 -3.17 -12.96 -36.77
C GLU A 337 -2.90 -13.41 -35.31
N PHE A 338 -1.79 -13.01 -34.72
CA PHE A 338 -1.42 -13.31 -33.34
C PHE A 338 -2.07 -12.32 -32.38
N PRO A 339 -2.48 -12.74 -31.14
CA PRO A 339 -2.93 -11.83 -30.12
C PRO A 339 -1.86 -10.80 -29.74
N CYS A 340 -2.17 -9.52 -29.87
CA CYS A 340 -1.25 -8.44 -29.64
C CYS A 340 -1.85 -7.37 -28.71
N PHE A 341 -0.98 -6.69 -28.02
CA PHE A 341 -1.29 -5.48 -27.29
C PHE A 341 -1.15 -4.23 -28.17
N TYR A 342 -1.78 -3.16 -27.76
CA TYR A 342 -1.50 -1.79 -28.21
C TYR A 342 -1.27 -0.92 -26.98
N GLY A 343 -0.57 0.20 -27.15
CA GLY A 343 -0.36 1.10 -26.02
C GLY A 343 0.83 2.02 -26.18
N LYS A 344 1.36 2.42 -25.06
CA LYS A 344 2.59 3.23 -24.97
C LYS A 344 3.45 2.79 -23.80
N ILE A 345 4.76 2.94 -23.97
CA ILE A 345 5.78 2.78 -22.92
C ILE A 345 6.56 4.06 -22.78
N LEU A 346 6.96 4.36 -21.56
CA LEU A 346 7.81 5.48 -21.20
C LEU A 346 9.18 4.94 -20.79
N ILE A 347 10.24 5.36 -21.50
CA ILE A 347 11.61 4.93 -21.24
C ILE A 347 12.47 6.16 -20.95
N ASP A 348 13.14 6.14 -19.80
CA ASP A 348 14.07 7.18 -19.38
C ASP A 348 15.20 7.37 -20.42
N THR A 349 15.47 8.62 -20.82
CA THR A 349 16.42 8.90 -21.90
C THR A 349 17.88 8.69 -21.53
N ASP A 350 18.22 8.77 -20.24
CA ASP A 350 19.57 8.69 -19.74
C ASP A 350 19.96 7.25 -19.39
N THR A 351 19.06 6.55 -18.72
CA THR A 351 19.31 5.20 -18.18
C THR A 351 18.73 4.09 -19.03
N TYR A 352 17.79 4.39 -19.95
CA TYR A 352 16.99 3.43 -20.69
C TYR A 352 16.08 2.56 -19.81
N ALA A 353 15.76 3.00 -18.61
CA ALA A 353 14.82 2.29 -17.76
C ALA A 353 13.36 2.50 -18.23
N LEU A 354 12.57 1.44 -18.25
CA LEU A 354 11.11 1.52 -18.41
C LEU A 354 10.53 2.07 -17.10
N VAL A 355 9.83 3.19 -17.17
CA VAL A 355 9.30 3.89 -15.99
C VAL A 355 7.79 3.80 -15.88
N ASN A 356 7.10 3.60 -17.01
CA ASN A 356 5.66 3.42 -17.09
C ASN A 356 5.30 2.64 -18.36
N ALA A 357 4.21 1.90 -18.30
CA ALA A 357 3.53 1.35 -19.47
C ALA A 357 2.02 1.42 -19.28
N GLU A 358 1.32 1.79 -20.36
CA GLU A 358 -0.13 1.73 -20.49
C GLU A 358 -0.44 0.93 -21.75
N PHE A 359 -1.15 -0.19 -21.61
CA PHE A 359 -1.39 -1.08 -22.73
C PHE A 359 -2.71 -1.82 -22.59
N GLY A 360 -3.24 -2.32 -23.71
CA GLY A 360 -4.49 -3.05 -23.75
C GLY A 360 -4.52 -4.06 -24.89
N LEU A 361 -5.51 -4.93 -24.89
CA LEU A 361 -5.73 -5.89 -25.97
C LEU A 361 -6.65 -5.29 -27.02
N ASP A 362 -6.23 -5.35 -28.28
CA ASP A 362 -7.08 -4.91 -29.38
C ASP A 362 -8.31 -5.84 -29.57
N LYS A 363 -9.33 -5.37 -30.28
CA LYS A 363 -10.60 -6.12 -30.48
C LYS A 363 -10.39 -7.51 -31.10
N LYS A 364 -9.37 -7.68 -31.94
CA LYS A 364 -9.04 -8.97 -32.55
C LYS A 364 -8.41 -9.91 -31.52
N SER A 365 -7.52 -9.40 -30.72
CA SER A 365 -6.87 -10.14 -29.62
C SER A 365 -7.84 -10.55 -28.53
N LEU A 366 -8.79 -9.68 -28.17
CA LEU A 366 -9.88 -10.01 -27.22
C LEU A 366 -10.73 -11.19 -27.71
N LYS A 367 -11.02 -11.28 -29.03
CA LYS A 367 -11.76 -12.42 -29.61
C LYS A 367 -10.95 -13.72 -29.56
N LEU A 368 -9.64 -13.65 -29.76
CA LEU A 368 -8.76 -14.81 -29.76
C LEU A 368 -8.49 -15.36 -28.35
N ASN A 369 -8.47 -14.47 -27.33
CA ASN A 369 -8.12 -14.80 -25.95
C ASN A 369 -9.30 -14.79 -24.98
N GLY A 370 -10.54 -14.79 -25.47
CA GLY A 370 -11.73 -14.58 -24.63
C GLY A 370 -11.87 -15.54 -23.44
N GLU A 371 -11.35 -16.76 -23.58
CA GLU A 371 -11.44 -17.78 -22.53
C GLU A 371 -10.42 -17.58 -21.39
N THR A 372 -9.34 -16.81 -21.60
CA THR A 372 -8.28 -16.62 -20.61
C THR A 372 -8.69 -15.71 -19.45
N PHE A 373 -9.71 -14.87 -19.62
CA PHE A 373 -10.14 -13.92 -18.58
C PHE A 373 -11.10 -14.50 -17.55
N ILE A 374 -11.72 -15.65 -17.86
CA ILE A 374 -12.81 -16.21 -17.06
C ILE A 374 -12.41 -17.58 -16.57
N ARG A 375 -12.20 -17.68 -15.27
CA ARG A 375 -11.83 -18.94 -14.64
C ARG A 375 -13.01 -19.92 -14.53
N LYS A 376 -14.22 -19.38 -14.32
CA LYS A 376 -15.44 -20.17 -14.23
C LYS A 376 -16.62 -19.37 -14.74
N GLU A 377 -17.21 -19.83 -15.82
CA GLU A 377 -18.46 -19.30 -16.36
C GLU A 377 -19.66 -19.96 -15.66
N PRO A 378 -20.64 -19.18 -15.18
CA PRO A 378 -21.85 -19.73 -14.60
C PRO A 378 -22.65 -20.51 -15.64
N HIS A 379 -23.25 -21.60 -15.23
CA HIS A 379 -24.05 -22.43 -16.15
C HIS A 379 -25.22 -21.63 -16.78
N GLY A 380 -25.32 -21.66 -18.10
CA GLY A 380 -26.37 -20.94 -18.84
C GLY A 380 -26.06 -19.48 -19.16
N PHE A 381 -24.86 -19.01 -18.86
CA PHE A 381 -24.37 -17.68 -19.23
C PHE A 381 -23.30 -17.81 -20.33
N THR A 382 -23.13 -16.74 -21.08
CA THR A 382 -22.04 -16.56 -22.03
C THR A 382 -21.38 -15.23 -21.76
N THR A 383 -20.07 -15.25 -21.52
CA THR A 383 -19.29 -14.08 -21.19
C THR A 383 -18.28 -13.79 -22.30
N ARG A 384 -18.20 -12.52 -22.71
CA ARG A 384 -17.25 -12.07 -23.73
C ARG A 384 -16.49 -10.84 -23.25
N PRO A 385 -15.15 -10.83 -23.30
CA PRO A 385 -14.39 -9.62 -23.03
C PRO A 385 -14.64 -8.60 -24.16
N GLU A 386 -14.86 -7.34 -23.77
CA GLU A 386 -15.04 -6.21 -24.68
C GLU A 386 -13.91 -5.20 -24.59
N GLY A 387 -13.17 -5.20 -23.46
CA GLY A 387 -12.01 -4.37 -23.22
C GLY A 387 -11.10 -4.98 -22.16
N ALA A 388 -9.81 -4.78 -22.30
CA ALA A 388 -8.81 -5.11 -21.29
C ALA A 388 -7.66 -4.11 -21.38
N GLU A 389 -7.56 -3.27 -20.39
CA GLU A 389 -6.54 -2.22 -20.26
C GLU A 389 -5.69 -2.46 -19.01
N TYR A 390 -4.43 -2.16 -19.12
CA TYR A 390 -3.44 -2.39 -18.09
C TYR A 390 -2.53 -1.16 -17.94
N SER A 391 -2.11 -0.88 -16.73
CA SER A 391 -1.02 0.07 -16.49
C SER A 391 -0.08 -0.44 -15.43
N VAL A 392 1.20 -0.10 -15.57
CA VAL A 392 2.23 -0.37 -14.58
C VAL A 392 3.16 0.83 -14.44
N ASN A 393 3.49 1.16 -13.20
CA ASN A 393 4.37 2.26 -12.85
C ASN A 393 5.55 1.74 -12.05
N TYR A 394 6.71 2.32 -12.31
CA TYR A 394 7.94 2.08 -11.57
C TYR A 394 8.35 3.35 -10.85
N ARG A 395 8.95 3.19 -9.68
CA ARG A 395 9.42 4.29 -8.83
C ARG A 395 10.93 4.20 -8.66
N LEU A 396 11.60 5.35 -8.70
CA LEU A 396 13.03 5.45 -8.40
C LEU A 396 13.24 5.55 -6.89
N VAL A 397 14.00 4.62 -6.33
CA VAL A 397 14.39 4.56 -4.91
C VAL A 397 15.90 4.28 -4.87
N ASP A 398 16.67 5.15 -4.22
CA ASP A 398 18.12 5.01 -4.08
C ASP A 398 18.86 4.71 -5.40
N GLY A 399 18.42 5.37 -6.49
CA GLY A 399 18.99 5.22 -7.82
C GLY A 399 18.61 3.93 -8.55
N LYS A 400 17.64 3.14 -8.03
CA LYS A 400 17.12 1.93 -8.66
C LYS A 400 15.63 2.04 -8.91
N TRP A 401 15.21 1.67 -10.12
CA TRP A 401 13.80 1.57 -10.45
C TRP A 401 13.20 0.30 -9.86
N GLN A 402 11.96 0.40 -9.40
CA GLN A 402 11.27 -0.67 -8.71
C GLN A 402 9.78 -0.62 -9.03
N PHE A 403 9.15 -1.78 -9.08
CA PHE A 403 7.70 -1.90 -9.21
C PHE A 403 7.01 -1.08 -8.11
N TYR A 404 6.05 -0.25 -8.51
CA TYR A 404 5.35 0.65 -7.58
C TYR A 404 3.84 0.41 -7.56
N SER A 405 3.20 0.41 -8.72
CA SER A 405 1.77 0.17 -8.82
C SER A 405 1.41 -0.47 -10.16
N ALA A 406 0.32 -1.21 -10.18
CA ALA A 406 -0.30 -1.67 -11.40
C ALA A 406 -1.83 -1.62 -11.28
N ARG A 407 -2.49 -1.51 -12.42
CA ARG A 407 -3.94 -1.50 -12.56
C ARG A 407 -4.36 -2.40 -13.71
N THR A 408 -5.45 -3.12 -13.51
CA THR A 408 -6.19 -3.80 -14.58
C THR A 408 -7.60 -3.23 -14.66
N ASP A 409 -8.14 -3.11 -15.87
CA ASP A 409 -9.49 -2.65 -16.12
C ASP A 409 -10.08 -3.50 -17.24
N VAL A 410 -10.97 -4.42 -16.91
CA VAL A 410 -11.50 -5.41 -17.85
C VAL A 410 -13.01 -5.31 -17.91
N ILE A 411 -13.52 -5.20 -19.13
CA ILE A 411 -14.95 -5.07 -19.40
C ILE A 411 -15.45 -6.35 -20.08
N PHE A 412 -16.56 -6.87 -19.57
CA PHE A 412 -17.23 -8.07 -20.08
C PHE A 412 -18.67 -7.79 -20.41
N LYS A 413 -19.16 -8.37 -21.52
CA LYS A 413 -20.58 -8.53 -21.76
C LYS A 413 -21.02 -9.91 -21.37
N VAL A 414 -22.00 -9.98 -20.48
CA VAL A 414 -22.59 -11.22 -19.99
C VAL A 414 -24.01 -11.34 -20.55
N LYS A 415 -24.30 -12.49 -21.11
CA LYS A 415 -25.61 -12.82 -21.67
C LYS A 415 -26.10 -14.13 -21.06
N GLN A 416 -27.35 -14.17 -20.60
CA GLN A 416 -28.02 -15.41 -20.20
C GLN A 416 -28.85 -15.94 -21.34
N ASN A 417 -28.74 -17.26 -21.61
CA ASN A 417 -29.34 -17.85 -22.80
C ASN A 417 -30.85 -18.03 -22.69
N LYS A 418 -31.41 -18.11 -21.46
CA LYS A 418 -32.85 -18.38 -21.25
C LYS A 418 -33.73 -17.13 -21.08
N ASP A 419 -33.22 -16.07 -20.45
CA ASP A 419 -34.05 -14.96 -19.93
C ASP A 419 -33.81 -13.63 -20.64
N ASN A 420 -33.19 -13.65 -21.83
CA ASN A 420 -32.81 -12.44 -22.57
C ASN A 420 -32.01 -11.39 -21.75
N PHE A 421 -31.43 -11.84 -20.64
CA PHE A 421 -30.61 -10.98 -19.75
C PHE A 421 -29.32 -10.61 -20.48
N ARG A 422 -28.98 -9.32 -20.43
CA ARG A 422 -27.72 -8.77 -20.91
C ARG A 422 -27.25 -7.72 -19.91
N ALA A 423 -25.99 -7.77 -19.53
CA ALA A 423 -25.37 -6.78 -18.65
C ALA A 423 -23.91 -6.60 -19.02
N GLU A 424 -23.38 -5.41 -18.75
CA GLU A 424 -21.97 -5.12 -18.80
C GLU A 424 -21.38 -5.24 -17.39
N TYR A 425 -20.26 -5.94 -17.27
CA TYR A 425 -19.48 -6.05 -16.05
C TYR A 425 -18.12 -5.44 -16.27
N ARG A 426 -17.69 -4.62 -15.33
CA ARG A 426 -16.36 -4.03 -15.31
C ARG A 426 -15.64 -4.45 -14.04
N SER A 427 -14.51 -5.12 -14.20
CA SER A 427 -13.62 -5.50 -13.11
C SER A 427 -12.39 -4.63 -13.14
N VAL A 428 -12.14 -3.94 -12.03
CA VAL A 428 -10.95 -3.10 -11.85
C VAL A 428 -10.16 -3.63 -10.66
N SER A 429 -8.86 -3.86 -10.87
CA SER A 429 -7.96 -4.22 -9.78
C SER A 429 -6.80 -3.24 -9.72
N ASP A 430 -6.46 -2.80 -8.52
CA ASP A 430 -5.34 -1.90 -8.24
C ASP A 430 -4.40 -2.56 -7.24
N ILE A 431 -3.08 -2.47 -7.46
CA ILE A 431 -2.06 -2.75 -6.46
C ILE A 431 -1.14 -1.53 -6.31
N LEU A 432 -0.80 -1.21 -5.07
CA LEU A 432 0.10 -0.12 -4.71
C LEU A 432 1.11 -0.59 -3.67
N VAL A 433 2.40 -0.39 -3.92
CA VAL A 433 3.46 -0.58 -2.92
C VAL A 433 3.45 0.62 -1.97
N THR A 434 3.04 0.40 -0.74
CA THR A 434 2.91 1.45 0.28
C THR A 434 4.15 1.58 1.15
N GLN A 435 4.94 0.51 1.25
CA GLN A 435 6.21 0.47 1.98
C GLN A 435 7.09 -0.66 1.46
N GLN A 436 8.40 -0.54 1.64
CA GLN A 436 9.36 -1.52 1.14
C GLN A 436 10.58 -1.61 2.04
N TYR A 437 11.14 -2.81 2.12
CA TYR A 437 12.32 -3.16 2.90
C TYR A 437 13.22 -4.13 2.14
N THR A 438 14.54 -4.02 2.31
CA THR A 438 15.47 -5.06 1.87
C THR A 438 15.22 -6.33 2.70
N TYR A 439 14.97 -7.45 2.04
CA TYR A 439 14.69 -8.70 2.73
C TYR A 439 16.00 -9.39 3.16
N PRO A 440 16.16 -9.74 4.45
CA PRO A 440 17.40 -10.34 4.93
C PRO A 440 17.68 -11.68 4.27
N LYS A 441 18.91 -11.92 3.76
CA LYS A 441 19.31 -13.15 3.05
C LYS A 441 19.06 -14.44 3.83
N LYS A 442 19.10 -14.39 5.18
CA LYS A 442 18.88 -15.56 6.05
C LYS A 442 17.43 -15.72 6.50
N ALA A 443 16.55 -14.76 6.22
CA ALA A 443 15.15 -14.84 6.61
C ALA A 443 14.39 -15.84 5.74
N ARG A 444 13.39 -16.51 6.31
CA ARG A 444 12.49 -17.43 5.60
C ARG A 444 11.12 -16.78 5.48
N PHE A 445 10.66 -16.64 4.27
CA PHE A 445 9.27 -16.24 4.00
C PHE A 445 8.41 -17.50 4.13
N GLY A 446 7.79 -17.68 5.31
CA GLY A 446 7.03 -18.88 5.67
C GLY A 446 5.84 -19.14 4.75
N PRO A 447 5.25 -20.36 4.81
CA PRO A 447 4.11 -20.73 3.98
C PRO A 447 2.77 -20.16 4.46
N ASP A 448 2.70 -19.67 5.70
CA ASP A 448 1.46 -19.21 6.32
C ASP A 448 0.92 -17.97 5.62
N GLY A 449 -0.36 -17.98 5.24
CA GLY A 449 -1.01 -16.88 4.54
C GLY A 449 -0.55 -16.66 3.09
N LEU A 450 0.25 -17.58 2.51
CA LEU A 450 0.65 -17.50 1.10
C LEU A 450 -0.55 -17.61 0.19
N PHE A 451 -0.67 -16.67 -0.74
CA PHE A 451 -1.66 -16.70 -1.80
C PHE A 451 -1.19 -17.64 -2.90
N ARG A 452 -2.06 -18.58 -3.31
CA ARG A 452 -1.79 -19.56 -4.37
C ARG A 452 -2.47 -19.15 -5.66
N ALA A 453 -1.99 -19.64 -6.78
CA ALA A 453 -2.55 -19.32 -8.09
C ALA A 453 -4.00 -19.79 -8.27
N ASP A 454 -4.44 -20.79 -7.51
CA ASP A 454 -5.79 -21.35 -7.51
C ASP A 454 -6.71 -20.76 -6.44
N ASP A 455 -6.19 -19.94 -5.54
CA ASP A 455 -6.99 -19.25 -4.54
C ASP A 455 -7.91 -18.20 -5.22
N ILE A 456 -9.09 -18.05 -4.64
CA ILE A 456 -10.04 -17.03 -5.05
C ILE A 456 -10.01 -15.95 -3.97
N PHE A 457 -9.64 -14.75 -4.37
CA PHE A 457 -9.43 -13.66 -3.43
C PHE A 457 -10.66 -13.37 -2.57
N SER A 458 -11.85 -13.35 -3.17
CA SER A 458 -13.11 -13.10 -2.46
C SER A 458 -13.47 -14.13 -1.39
N ASP A 459 -12.87 -15.33 -1.44
CA ASP A 459 -13.18 -16.41 -0.50
C ASP A 459 -12.30 -16.35 0.76
N ILE A 460 -11.16 -15.64 0.69
CA ILE A 460 -10.14 -15.57 1.75
C ILE A 460 -10.43 -14.44 2.75
N ILE A 461 -11.04 -13.34 2.30
CA ILE A 461 -11.18 -12.12 3.09
C ILE A 461 -12.47 -12.06 3.92
N GLY A 462 -12.35 -11.40 5.10
CA GLY A 462 -13.44 -11.17 6.05
C GLY A 462 -14.45 -10.11 5.62
N GLN A 463 -15.37 -9.76 6.52
CA GLN A 463 -16.38 -8.72 6.28
C GLN A 463 -15.78 -7.32 6.32
N TYR A 464 -16.52 -6.36 5.79
CA TYR A 464 -16.14 -4.96 5.75
C TYR A 464 -16.14 -4.32 7.14
N ASP A 465 -15.11 -3.53 7.44
CA ASP A 465 -14.96 -2.70 8.64
C ASP A 465 -14.32 -1.37 8.20
N PRO A 466 -14.95 -0.21 8.42
CA PRO A 466 -14.44 1.10 8.00
C PRO A 466 -13.11 1.49 8.67
N GLU A 467 -12.91 1.14 9.94
CA GLU A 467 -11.70 1.47 10.70
C GLU A 467 -10.59 0.41 10.59
N PHE A 468 -10.83 -0.58 9.76
CA PHE A 468 -10.03 -1.78 9.64
C PHE A 468 -8.55 -1.53 9.31
N TRP A 469 -8.22 -0.49 8.54
CA TRP A 469 -6.86 -0.29 8.03
C TRP A 469 -5.86 0.19 9.08
N GLY A 470 -6.32 0.88 10.13
CA GLY A 470 -5.45 1.36 11.20
C GLY A 470 -4.35 2.28 10.66
N ASN A 471 -3.10 1.80 10.71
CA ASN A 471 -1.90 2.56 10.30
C ASN A 471 -1.37 2.20 8.89
N TYR A 472 -2.11 1.42 8.10
CA TYR A 472 -1.70 1.10 6.73
C TYR A 472 -2.13 2.20 5.75
N ASN A 473 -1.22 2.55 4.84
CA ASN A 473 -1.56 3.37 3.70
C ASN A 473 -2.38 2.55 2.70
N VAL A 474 -3.45 3.15 2.19
CA VAL A 474 -4.37 2.53 1.24
C VAL A 474 -4.76 3.57 0.18
N ILE A 475 -5.21 3.12 -0.99
CA ILE A 475 -5.82 4.02 -1.97
C ILE A 475 -7.18 4.44 -1.44
N LYS A 476 -7.42 5.75 -1.30
CA LYS A 476 -8.73 6.27 -0.87
C LYS A 476 -9.82 5.81 -1.83
N PRO A 477 -10.99 5.31 -1.37
CA PRO A 477 -12.12 5.08 -2.24
C PRO A 477 -12.49 6.35 -3.01
N ASP A 478 -12.86 6.22 -4.28
CA ASP A 478 -13.42 7.33 -5.05
C ASP A 478 -14.81 7.74 -4.51
N ASP A 479 -15.35 8.85 -5.00
CA ASP A 479 -16.61 9.37 -4.49
C ASP A 479 -17.79 8.41 -4.73
N ASP A 480 -17.80 7.69 -5.83
CA ASP A 480 -18.86 6.72 -6.16
C ASP A 480 -18.75 5.45 -5.29
N LEU A 481 -17.54 4.93 -5.12
CA LEU A 481 -17.29 3.80 -4.23
C LEU A 481 -17.60 4.18 -2.77
N SER A 482 -17.22 5.38 -2.35
CA SER A 482 -17.51 5.88 -0.99
C SER A 482 -19.01 5.96 -0.72
N LYS A 483 -19.81 6.46 -1.68
CA LYS A 483 -21.28 6.48 -1.57
C LYS A 483 -21.84 5.06 -1.46
N ALA A 484 -21.40 4.16 -2.35
CA ALA A 484 -21.84 2.77 -2.33
C ALA A 484 -21.50 2.07 -1.01
N LEU A 485 -20.32 2.31 -0.42
CA LEU A 485 -19.92 1.77 0.87
C LEU A 485 -20.79 2.30 2.03
N MET A 486 -21.16 3.58 2.01
CA MET A 486 -22.04 4.19 3.04
C MET A 486 -23.46 3.62 3.04
N GLU A 487 -23.97 3.17 1.90
CA GLU A 487 -25.31 2.56 1.81
C GLU A 487 -25.40 1.20 2.50
N ILE A 488 -24.28 0.55 2.80
CA ILE A 488 -24.22 -0.76 3.48
C ILE A 488 -24.20 -0.61 5.01
N GLU A 489 -23.58 0.43 5.54
CA GLU A 489 -23.38 0.62 6.98
C GLU A 489 -24.67 0.59 7.83
N PRO A 490 -25.83 1.10 7.38
CA PRO A 490 -27.06 1.03 8.15
C PRO A 490 -27.63 -0.38 8.32
N SER A 491 -27.29 -1.32 7.42
CA SER A 491 -27.89 -2.67 7.44
C SER A 491 -27.15 -3.67 8.34
N VAL A 492 -25.94 -3.35 8.79
CA VAL A 492 -25.12 -4.22 9.65
C VAL A 492 -25.43 -4.01 11.14
N ASN A 493 -25.98 -2.84 11.52
CA ASN A 493 -26.28 -2.48 12.90
C ASN A 493 -27.72 -2.79 13.37
N GLN A 494 -28.53 -3.51 12.59
CA GLN A 494 -29.80 -4.04 13.10
C GLN A 494 -29.56 -5.44 13.69
N PRO A 495 -29.64 -5.62 15.02
CA PRO A 495 -29.65 -6.96 15.59
C PRO A 495 -30.86 -7.71 15.05
N ASP A 496 -30.65 -8.92 14.57
CA ASP A 496 -31.70 -9.86 14.14
C ASP A 496 -32.70 -10.11 15.29
N ASN A 497 -33.73 -9.31 15.33
CA ASN A 497 -34.87 -9.48 16.26
C ASN A 497 -35.92 -10.41 15.67
N GLN A 498 -35.50 -11.56 15.12
CA GLN A 498 -36.40 -12.64 14.72
C GLN A 498 -36.00 -13.94 15.40
N GLY A 499 -36.68 -14.27 16.49
CA GLY A 499 -36.59 -15.64 17.00
C GLY A 499 -36.83 -15.83 18.50
N LEU A 500 -37.92 -15.30 19.06
CA LEU A 500 -38.50 -15.89 20.26
C LEU A 500 -40.03 -15.88 20.09
N LYS A 501 -40.56 -16.78 19.27
CA LYS A 501 -41.92 -17.26 19.43
C LYS A 501 -41.89 -18.35 20.50
N LYS A 502 -42.36 -18.02 21.68
CA LYS A 502 -42.76 -18.98 22.72
C LYS A 502 -43.93 -19.78 22.15
N ASP A 503 -43.73 -21.06 21.90
CA ASP A 503 -44.86 -22.02 21.89
C ASP A 503 -45.32 -22.28 23.33
N ASN A 504 -46.41 -21.61 23.68
CA ASN A 504 -47.27 -22.08 24.74
C ASN A 504 -48.42 -22.81 24.05
N GLN A 505 -48.56 -24.08 24.32
CA GLN A 505 -49.82 -24.78 24.19
C GLN A 505 -50.03 -25.78 25.34
N PRO A 506 -51.31 -26.04 25.62
CA PRO A 506 -51.85 -26.41 26.93
C PRO A 506 -51.59 -27.84 27.38
#